data_5c43d565e8a8578645e429e971f21c0c
#
_entry.id   5c43d565e8a8578645e429e971f21c0c
#
_cell.length_a   1.000
_cell.length_b   1.000
_cell.length_c   1.000
_cell.angle_alpha   90.00
_cell.angle_beta   90.00
_cell.angle_gamma   90.00
#
_symmetry.space_group_name_H-M   'P 1'
#
loop_
_entity.id
_entity.type
_entity.pdbx_description
1 polymer ?
#
loop_
_entity_poly.entity_id
_entity_poly.type
_entity_poly.pdbx_seq_one_letter_code
_entity_poly.pdbx_strand_id
1 'polypeptide(L)'
;QDPDWEIAGACLDGIQALEWFESHSADLVLTDIKMPEMSGLELCERLHRRNPEQKIVILSGHDEFKFAQQAIQCSVADYLLKPISLTELKAVLQKIKSSLQTERAEELAYHSLLEMSEDGKKQIAARFIRAMIENSNVEVKSLYPLIHRMKISLIEGAGVMLLLSLDEDVLLGNGIQASDIPVFRYMLYR
;
A
#
# COMPACT_ATOMS: atom_id res chain seq x y z
N GLN A 1 11.21 -12.96 -23.16
CA GLN A 1 11.59 -12.45 -21.84
C GLN A 1 11.22 -10.98 -21.79
N ASP A 2 10.53 -10.54 -20.74
CA ASP A 2 10.24 -9.13 -20.55
C ASP A 2 11.51 -8.53 -19.88
N PRO A 3 12.11 -7.45 -20.44
CA PRO A 3 13.37 -6.90 -19.95
C PRO A 3 13.26 -6.33 -18.52
N ASP A 4 12.04 -6.11 -18.04
CA ASP A 4 11.75 -5.49 -16.75
C ASP A 4 11.56 -6.51 -15.61
N TRP A 5 11.51 -7.82 -15.92
CA TRP A 5 11.27 -8.90 -14.97
C TRP A 5 12.34 -9.99 -15.07
N GLU A 6 12.88 -10.37 -13.93
CA GLU A 6 13.81 -11.49 -13.79
C GLU A 6 13.13 -12.62 -13.02
N ILE A 7 13.39 -13.86 -13.43
CA ILE A 7 12.92 -15.05 -12.71
C ILE A 7 13.93 -15.33 -11.58
N ALA A 8 13.53 -14.99 -10.36
CA ALA A 8 14.36 -15.20 -9.17
C ALA A 8 14.41 -16.67 -8.72
N GLY A 9 13.36 -17.43 -9.00
CA GLY A 9 13.30 -18.87 -8.65
C GLY A 9 12.07 -19.54 -9.26
N ALA A 10 12.10 -20.88 -9.27
CA ALA A 10 10.97 -21.71 -9.67
C ALA A 10 10.87 -22.90 -8.71
N CYS A 11 9.68 -23.17 -8.17
CA CYS A 11 9.39 -24.20 -7.22
C CYS A 11 8.29 -25.12 -7.76
N LEU A 12 8.29 -26.39 -7.38
CA LEU A 12 7.31 -27.38 -7.85
C LEU A 12 6.01 -27.35 -7.04
N ASP A 13 6.08 -26.88 -5.79
CA ASP A 13 4.95 -26.81 -4.87
C ASP A 13 5.11 -25.67 -3.85
N GLY A 14 4.06 -25.47 -3.03
CA GLY A 14 4.06 -24.42 -2.03
C GLY A 14 5.03 -24.60 -0.88
N ILE A 15 5.42 -25.84 -0.55
CA ILE A 15 6.41 -26.12 0.52
C ILE A 15 7.78 -25.65 0.06
N GLN A 16 8.21 -26.07 -1.13
CA GLN A 16 9.48 -25.62 -1.71
C GLN A 16 9.53 -24.11 -1.87
N ALA A 17 8.41 -23.49 -2.25
CA ALA A 17 8.33 -22.04 -2.33
C ALA A 17 8.56 -21.38 -0.96
N LEU A 18 7.95 -21.87 0.12
CA LEU A 18 8.17 -21.34 1.46
C LEU A 18 9.62 -21.54 1.93
N GLU A 19 10.22 -22.69 1.66
CA GLU A 19 11.63 -22.96 1.97
C GLU A 19 12.55 -21.99 1.19
N TRP A 20 12.25 -21.75 -0.08
CA TRP A 20 12.98 -20.77 -0.89
C TRP A 20 12.93 -19.38 -0.27
N PHE A 21 11.77 -18.95 0.22
CA PHE A 21 11.56 -17.65 0.90
C PHE A 21 12.24 -17.56 2.27
N GLU A 22 12.81 -18.64 2.83
CA GLU A 22 13.62 -18.56 4.06
C GLU A 22 14.93 -17.77 3.85
N SER A 23 15.48 -17.82 2.62
CA SER A 23 16.79 -17.21 2.29
C SER A 23 16.75 -16.27 1.10
N HIS A 24 15.61 -16.14 0.43
CA HIS A 24 15.44 -15.32 -0.76
C HIS A 24 14.18 -14.45 -0.65
N SER A 25 14.09 -13.47 -1.53
CA SER A 25 12.91 -12.62 -1.68
C SER A 25 12.54 -12.47 -3.16
N ALA A 26 11.27 -12.21 -3.42
CA ALA A 26 10.77 -11.87 -4.75
C ALA A 26 9.70 -10.79 -4.63
N ASP A 27 9.66 -9.88 -5.57
CA ASP A 27 8.64 -8.82 -5.63
C ASP A 27 7.26 -9.37 -5.99
N LEU A 28 7.22 -10.46 -6.76
CA LEU A 28 6.00 -11.07 -7.27
C LEU A 28 6.10 -12.60 -7.22
N VAL A 29 5.03 -13.22 -6.78
CA VAL A 29 4.82 -14.68 -6.87
C VAL A 29 3.74 -14.97 -7.89
N LEU A 30 4.04 -15.83 -8.87
CA LEU A 30 3.04 -16.43 -9.76
C LEU A 30 2.84 -17.88 -9.32
N THR A 31 1.63 -18.26 -8.91
CA THR A 31 1.37 -19.61 -8.41
C THR A 31 0.14 -20.23 -9.04
N ASP A 32 0.18 -21.52 -9.33
CA ASP A 32 -1.02 -22.31 -9.62
C ASP A 32 -1.80 -22.53 -8.32
N ILE A 33 -3.10 -22.73 -8.40
CA ILE A 33 -3.92 -23.15 -7.27
C ILE A 33 -3.63 -24.61 -6.92
N LYS A 34 -3.65 -25.48 -7.92
CA LYS A 34 -3.47 -26.92 -7.74
C LYS A 34 -2.01 -27.29 -7.86
N MET A 35 -1.36 -27.43 -6.74
CA MET A 35 -0.01 -27.93 -6.62
C MET A 35 0.03 -29.14 -5.67
N PRO A 36 1.01 -30.06 -5.82
CA PRO A 36 1.24 -31.11 -4.84
C PRO A 36 1.51 -30.53 -3.46
N GLU A 37 1.36 -31.34 -2.42
CA GLU A 37 1.68 -31.08 -1.01
C GLU A 37 1.00 -29.83 -0.42
N MET A 38 1.11 -28.66 -1.07
CA MET A 38 0.52 -27.40 -0.61
C MET A 38 -0.08 -26.64 -1.79
N SER A 39 -1.35 -26.26 -1.66
CA SER A 39 -2.06 -25.46 -2.68
C SER A 39 -1.54 -24.03 -2.76
N GLY A 40 -1.73 -23.37 -3.92
CA GLY A 40 -1.37 -21.96 -4.09
C GLY A 40 -2.11 -21.03 -3.15
N LEU A 41 -3.33 -21.36 -2.74
CA LEU A 41 -4.08 -20.56 -1.76
C LEU A 41 -3.47 -20.66 -0.35
N GLU A 42 -3.08 -21.84 0.09
CA GLU A 42 -2.37 -22.01 1.35
C GLU A 42 -1.02 -21.33 1.34
N LEU A 43 -0.30 -21.36 0.20
CA LEU A 43 0.93 -20.60 0.01
C LEU A 43 0.67 -19.09 0.16
N CYS A 44 -0.38 -18.55 -0.47
CA CYS A 44 -0.77 -17.16 -0.35
C CYS A 44 -1.00 -16.75 1.11
N GLU A 45 -1.78 -17.53 1.86
CA GLU A 45 -2.05 -17.26 3.28
C GLU A 45 -0.77 -17.19 4.11
N ARG A 46 0.15 -18.15 3.88
CA ARG A 46 1.41 -18.21 4.63
C ARG A 46 2.35 -17.08 4.27
N LEU A 47 2.45 -16.73 3.00
CA LEU A 47 3.25 -15.59 2.55
C LEU A 47 2.70 -14.27 3.08
N HIS A 48 1.39 -14.04 3.01
CA HIS A 48 0.76 -12.82 3.55
C HIS A 48 0.88 -12.67 5.07
N ARG A 49 0.89 -13.77 5.83
CA ARG A 49 1.19 -13.72 7.28
C ARG A 49 2.61 -13.25 7.57
N ARG A 50 3.56 -13.55 6.68
CA ARG A 50 4.98 -13.12 6.80
C ARG A 50 5.19 -11.70 6.27
N ASN A 51 4.60 -11.41 5.13
CA ASN A 51 4.68 -10.14 4.44
C ASN A 51 3.32 -9.79 3.80
N PRO A 52 2.50 -8.95 4.46
CA PRO A 52 1.19 -8.53 3.95
C PRO A 52 1.26 -7.80 2.59
N GLU A 53 2.40 -7.18 2.26
CA GLU A 53 2.60 -6.44 1.02
C GLU A 53 3.07 -7.32 -0.16
N GLN A 54 3.30 -8.63 0.09
CA GLN A 54 3.74 -9.56 -0.95
C GLN A 54 2.75 -9.59 -2.12
N LYS A 55 3.21 -9.25 -3.32
CA LYS A 55 2.38 -9.36 -4.52
C LYS A 55 2.30 -10.82 -4.96
N ILE A 56 1.07 -11.32 -5.08
CA ILE A 56 0.80 -12.69 -5.49
C ILE A 56 -0.24 -12.67 -6.61
N VAL A 57 0.03 -13.40 -7.69
CA VAL A 57 -0.90 -13.64 -8.79
C VAL A 57 -1.21 -15.12 -8.85
N ILE A 58 -2.48 -15.45 -8.85
CA ILE A 58 -2.95 -16.83 -8.93
C ILE A 58 -3.26 -17.17 -10.39
N LEU A 59 -2.80 -18.36 -10.80
CA LEU A 59 -3.10 -18.98 -12.08
C LEU A 59 -4.10 -20.10 -11.85
N SER A 60 -5.24 -20.12 -12.54
CA SER A 60 -6.31 -21.08 -12.29
C SER A 60 -6.93 -21.65 -13.56
N GLY A 61 -7.49 -22.87 -13.49
CA GLY A 61 -8.31 -23.45 -14.54
C GLY A 61 -9.77 -22.96 -14.52
N HIS A 62 -10.52 -23.24 -15.60
CA HIS A 62 -11.87 -22.70 -15.82
C HIS A 62 -12.93 -23.07 -14.79
N ASP A 63 -12.79 -24.16 -14.04
CA ASP A 63 -13.83 -24.71 -13.17
C ASP A 63 -13.71 -24.27 -11.69
N GLU A 64 -12.93 -23.22 -11.39
CA GLU A 64 -12.49 -22.93 -10.03
C GLU A 64 -13.05 -21.60 -9.46
N PHE A 65 -14.26 -21.22 -9.85
CA PHE A 65 -14.92 -19.99 -9.35
C PHE A 65 -14.96 -19.90 -7.81
N LYS A 66 -15.06 -21.04 -7.12
CA LYS A 66 -15.00 -21.08 -5.65
C LYS A 66 -13.66 -20.60 -5.10
N PHE A 67 -12.57 -20.84 -5.81
CA PHE A 67 -11.23 -20.41 -5.40
C PHE A 67 -10.99 -18.93 -5.68
N ALA A 68 -11.70 -18.34 -6.64
CA ALA A 68 -11.63 -16.89 -6.85
C ALA A 68 -12.13 -16.10 -5.63
N GLN A 69 -13.18 -16.57 -4.96
CA GLN A 69 -13.63 -15.96 -3.70
C GLN A 69 -12.60 -16.08 -2.57
N GLN A 70 -11.93 -17.22 -2.47
CA GLN A 70 -10.86 -17.41 -1.47
C GLN A 70 -9.63 -16.55 -1.81
N ALA A 71 -9.27 -16.45 -3.09
CA ALA A 71 -8.19 -15.58 -3.56
C ALA A 71 -8.43 -14.10 -3.18
N ILE A 72 -9.66 -13.62 -3.31
CA ILE A 72 -10.05 -12.25 -2.87
C ILE A 72 -9.83 -12.09 -1.36
N GLN A 73 -10.18 -13.09 -0.55
CA GLN A 73 -9.95 -13.06 0.90
C GLN A 73 -8.44 -13.06 1.24
N CYS A 74 -7.62 -13.67 0.38
CA CYS A 74 -6.16 -13.66 0.51
C CYS A 74 -5.50 -12.39 -0.04
N SER A 75 -6.25 -11.35 -0.43
CA SER A 75 -5.71 -10.08 -0.93
C SER A 75 -4.69 -10.23 -2.06
N VAL A 76 -4.91 -11.21 -2.97
CA VAL A 76 -4.02 -11.41 -4.12
C VAL A 76 -4.03 -10.19 -5.05
N ALA A 77 -2.88 -9.89 -5.66
CA ALA A 77 -2.71 -8.75 -6.55
C ALA A 77 -3.50 -8.89 -7.85
N ASP A 78 -3.62 -10.12 -8.35
CA ASP A 78 -4.44 -10.43 -9.52
C ASP A 78 -4.70 -11.95 -9.66
N TYR A 79 -5.60 -12.30 -10.62
CA TYR A 79 -6.02 -13.68 -10.86
C TYR A 79 -6.14 -13.90 -12.37
N LEU A 80 -5.45 -14.89 -12.90
CA LEU A 80 -5.41 -15.21 -14.33
C LEU A 80 -6.01 -16.59 -14.62
N LEU A 81 -6.89 -16.67 -15.59
CA LEU A 81 -7.50 -17.93 -16.06
C LEU A 81 -6.65 -18.59 -17.11
N LYS A 82 -6.42 -19.88 -16.98
CA LYS A 82 -5.77 -20.72 -18.01
C LYS A 82 -6.79 -21.06 -19.14
N PRO A 83 -6.39 -21.01 -20.41
CA PRO A 83 -5.06 -20.74 -20.94
C PRO A 83 -4.72 -19.22 -20.90
N ILE A 84 -3.56 -18.89 -20.33
CA ILE A 84 -3.11 -17.52 -20.16
C ILE A 84 -2.55 -17.00 -21.49
N SER A 85 -3.07 -15.89 -21.97
CA SER A 85 -2.49 -15.20 -23.12
C SER A 85 -1.28 -14.34 -22.69
N LEU A 86 -0.30 -14.21 -23.57
CA LEU A 86 0.84 -13.32 -23.36
C LEU A 86 0.42 -11.87 -23.10
N THR A 87 -0.68 -11.44 -23.72
CA THR A 87 -1.22 -10.08 -23.57
C THR A 87 -1.77 -9.86 -22.15
N GLU A 88 -2.54 -10.80 -21.63
CA GLU A 88 -3.08 -10.75 -20.28
C GLU A 88 -1.96 -10.78 -19.21
N LEU A 89 -1.01 -11.68 -19.38
CA LEU A 89 0.13 -11.76 -18.46
C LEU A 89 0.91 -10.44 -18.45
N LYS A 90 1.22 -9.87 -19.62
CA LYS A 90 1.92 -8.59 -19.71
C LYS A 90 1.14 -7.44 -19.07
N ALA A 91 -0.17 -7.39 -19.25
CA ALA A 91 -1.01 -6.36 -18.63
C ALA A 91 -0.97 -6.44 -17.09
N VAL A 92 -1.05 -7.64 -16.53
CA VAL A 92 -0.94 -7.87 -15.08
C VAL A 92 0.45 -7.52 -14.57
N LEU A 93 1.50 -7.95 -15.24
CA LEU A 93 2.88 -7.61 -14.87
C LEU A 93 3.13 -6.10 -14.89
N GLN A 94 2.63 -5.39 -15.90
CA GLN A 94 2.75 -3.93 -15.99
C GLN A 94 2.00 -3.21 -14.87
N LYS A 95 0.79 -3.67 -14.53
CA LYS A 95 0.00 -3.15 -13.42
C LYS A 95 0.75 -3.29 -12.09
N ILE A 96 1.29 -4.49 -11.82
CA ILE A 96 2.03 -4.78 -10.59
C ILE A 96 3.33 -3.98 -10.53
N LYS A 97 4.06 -3.87 -11.65
CA LYS A 97 5.26 -3.04 -11.73
C LYS A 97 4.97 -1.58 -11.35
N SER A 98 3.89 -1.00 -11.88
CA SER A 98 3.49 0.37 -11.56
C SER A 98 3.16 0.53 -10.07
N SER A 99 2.48 -0.45 -9.47
CA SER A 99 2.19 -0.47 -8.01
C SER A 99 3.48 -0.50 -7.18
N LEU A 100 4.39 -1.42 -7.49
CA LEU A 100 5.68 -1.56 -6.81
C LEU A 100 6.54 -0.29 -6.93
N GLN A 101 6.54 0.34 -8.11
CA GLN A 101 7.27 1.60 -8.32
C GLN A 101 6.69 2.74 -7.46
N THR A 102 5.37 2.83 -7.37
CA THR A 102 4.70 3.83 -6.53
C THR A 102 5.00 3.59 -5.05
N GLU A 103 4.88 2.37 -4.58
CA GLU A 103 5.17 1.97 -3.19
C GLU A 103 6.63 2.27 -2.81
N ARG A 104 7.59 1.93 -3.69
CA ARG A 104 9.01 2.22 -3.48
C ARG A 104 9.31 3.73 -3.48
N ALA A 105 8.67 4.48 -4.36
CA ALA A 105 8.83 5.94 -4.38
C ALA A 105 8.27 6.59 -3.11
N GLU A 106 7.13 6.11 -2.61
CA GLU A 106 6.55 6.56 -1.34
C GLU A 106 7.45 6.21 -0.16
N GLU A 107 8.02 5.01 -0.14
CA GLU A 107 8.93 4.57 0.92
C GLU A 107 10.22 5.39 0.94
N LEU A 108 10.82 5.64 -0.22
CA LEU A 108 12.01 6.50 -0.35
C LEU A 108 11.71 7.94 0.07
N ALA A 109 10.57 8.48 -0.34
CA ALA A 109 10.13 9.81 0.09
C ALA A 109 9.95 9.86 1.61
N TYR A 110 9.37 8.82 2.20
CA TYR A 110 9.20 8.69 3.65
C TYR A 110 10.55 8.64 4.39
N HIS A 111 11.50 7.82 3.92
CA HIS A 111 12.84 7.75 4.50
C HIS A 111 13.57 9.10 4.42
N SER A 112 13.50 9.77 3.27
CA SER A 112 14.07 11.11 3.12
C SER A 112 13.48 12.13 4.08
N LEU A 113 12.19 11.98 4.39
CA LEU A 113 11.49 12.84 5.37
C LEU A 113 11.85 12.51 6.82
N LEU A 114 12.11 11.23 7.15
CA LEU A 114 12.57 10.85 8.48
C LEU A 114 13.95 11.39 8.82
N GLU A 115 14.83 11.54 7.81
CA GLU A 115 16.15 12.13 7.94
C GLU A 115 16.12 13.68 8.03
N MET A 116 14.95 14.29 7.83
CA MET A 116 14.83 15.75 7.97
C MET A 116 15.10 16.18 9.41
N SER A 117 15.80 17.31 9.52
CA SER A 117 16.00 17.98 10.80
C SER A 117 14.66 18.38 11.44
N GLU A 118 14.65 18.58 12.77
CA GLU A 118 13.46 19.07 13.49
C GLU A 118 12.92 20.38 12.91
N ASP A 119 13.79 21.23 12.37
CA ASP A 119 13.38 22.47 11.68
C ASP A 119 12.63 22.16 10.37
N GLY A 120 13.02 21.14 9.63
CA GLY A 120 12.29 20.69 8.44
C GLY A 120 10.90 20.19 8.77
N LYS A 121 10.76 19.41 9.84
CA LYS A 121 9.44 18.94 10.34
C LYS A 121 8.54 20.13 10.74
N LYS A 122 9.08 21.11 11.44
CA LYS A 122 8.36 22.34 11.81
C LYS A 122 7.89 23.13 10.58
N GLN A 123 8.70 23.21 9.54
CA GLN A 123 8.33 23.87 8.28
C GLN A 123 7.14 23.17 7.59
N ILE A 124 7.15 21.82 7.54
CA ILE A 124 6.03 21.04 6.99
C ILE A 124 4.77 21.25 7.81
N ALA A 125 4.87 21.20 9.15
CA ALA A 125 3.74 21.46 10.04
C ALA A 125 3.16 22.88 9.84
N ALA A 126 4.02 23.89 9.77
CA ALA A 126 3.60 25.27 9.53
C ALA A 126 2.91 25.45 8.17
N ARG A 127 3.42 24.79 7.12
CA ARG A 127 2.82 24.82 5.79
C ARG A 127 1.45 24.13 5.76
N PHE A 128 1.31 23.01 6.47
CA PHE A 128 0.04 22.30 6.59
C PHE A 128 -1.01 23.15 7.32
N ILE A 129 -0.64 23.75 8.45
CA ILE A 129 -1.53 24.65 9.20
C ILE A 129 -1.97 25.83 8.33
N ARG A 130 -1.03 26.46 7.59
CA ARG A 130 -1.33 27.54 6.68
C ARG A 130 -2.32 27.11 5.60
N ALA A 131 -2.10 25.94 4.98
CA ALA A 131 -2.97 25.38 3.95
C ALA A 131 -4.39 25.13 4.48
N MET A 132 -4.53 24.71 5.74
CA MET A 132 -5.84 24.56 6.38
C MET A 132 -6.54 25.92 6.60
N ILE A 133 -5.81 26.94 7.06
CA ILE A 133 -6.35 28.28 7.29
C ILE A 133 -6.76 28.94 5.97
N GLU A 134 -5.95 28.78 4.92
CA GLU A 134 -6.18 29.34 3.58
C GLU A 134 -7.18 28.53 2.74
N ASN A 135 -7.75 27.45 3.31
CA ASN A 135 -8.71 26.57 2.64
C ASN A 135 -8.16 25.91 1.34
N SER A 136 -6.85 25.66 1.30
CA SER A 136 -6.18 25.03 0.16
C SER A 136 -6.30 23.50 0.20
N ASN A 137 -7.41 22.97 -0.30
CA ASN A 137 -7.70 21.54 -0.33
C ASN A 137 -6.61 20.68 -0.98
N VAL A 138 -5.96 21.18 -2.02
CA VAL A 138 -4.91 20.44 -2.74
C VAL A 138 -3.68 20.27 -1.86
N GLU A 139 -3.25 21.35 -1.18
CA GLU A 139 -2.10 21.29 -0.29
C GLU A 139 -2.39 20.49 0.98
N VAL A 140 -3.56 20.60 1.56
CA VAL A 140 -3.98 19.79 2.72
C VAL A 140 -3.94 18.31 2.38
N LYS A 141 -4.53 17.90 1.27
CA LYS A 141 -4.53 16.50 0.83
C LYS A 141 -3.13 15.96 0.54
N SER A 142 -2.22 16.78 0.03
CA SER A 142 -0.84 16.36 -0.26
C SER A 142 0.04 16.28 0.99
N LEU A 143 -0.16 17.17 1.95
CA LEU A 143 0.66 17.23 3.16
C LEU A 143 0.15 16.33 4.29
N TYR A 144 -1.15 16.03 4.32
CA TYR A 144 -1.78 15.19 5.35
C TYR A 144 -1.11 13.82 5.55
N PRO A 145 -0.88 13.01 4.51
CA PRO A 145 -0.19 11.73 4.67
C PRO A 145 1.21 11.87 5.27
N LEU A 146 1.91 12.95 4.93
CA LEU A 146 3.25 13.23 5.46
C LEU A 146 3.20 13.52 6.95
N ILE A 147 2.32 14.43 7.39
CA ILE A 147 2.12 14.78 8.81
C ILE A 147 1.80 13.53 9.63
N HIS A 148 0.86 12.71 9.15
CA HIS A 148 0.43 11.50 9.83
C HIS A 148 1.55 10.45 9.93
N ARG A 149 2.20 10.14 8.81
CA ARG A 149 3.31 9.15 8.77
C ARG A 149 4.51 9.57 9.60
N MET A 150 4.88 10.85 9.56
CA MET A 150 6.01 11.39 10.31
C MET A 150 5.71 11.59 11.80
N LYS A 151 4.47 11.33 12.24
CA LYS A 151 4.02 11.61 13.63
C LYS A 151 4.40 13.02 14.07
N ILE A 152 4.31 14.00 13.16
CA ILE A 152 4.62 15.38 13.48
C ILE A 152 3.55 15.89 14.43
N SER A 153 3.97 16.29 15.64
CA SER A 153 3.10 16.99 16.56
C SER A 153 2.88 18.43 16.06
N LEU A 154 1.63 18.78 15.82
CA LEU A 154 1.26 20.15 15.44
C LEU A 154 1.23 21.11 16.63
N ILE A 155 1.43 20.59 17.85
CA ILE A 155 1.21 21.30 19.11
C ILE A 155 2.50 21.49 19.93
N GLU A 156 3.65 21.10 19.44
CA GLU A 156 4.93 21.33 20.12
C GLU A 156 5.48 22.73 19.83
N GLY A 157 5.14 23.67 20.69
CA GLY A 157 5.75 25.00 20.68
C GLY A 157 4.97 25.99 21.54
N ALA A 158 5.67 26.70 22.39
CA ALA A 158 5.12 27.63 23.35
C ALA A 158 4.11 28.64 22.75
N GLY A 159 2.88 28.60 23.23
CA GLY A 159 2.13 29.84 23.45
C GLY A 159 1.19 30.31 22.35
N VAL A 160 0.75 29.46 21.42
CA VAL A 160 -0.43 29.80 20.60
C VAL A 160 -1.50 28.75 20.78
N MET A 161 -2.51 29.05 21.59
CA MET A 161 -3.76 28.30 21.61
C MET A 161 -4.54 28.69 20.34
N LEU A 162 -4.34 27.94 19.26
CA LEU A 162 -5.23 28.00 18.10
C LEU A 162 -6.49 27.22 18.49
N LEU A 163 -7.57 27.93 18.82
CA LEU A 163 -8.91 27.38 18.87
C LEU A 163 -9.34 27.10 17.42
N LEU A 164 -8.98 25.93 16.90
CA LEU A 164 -9.47 25.44 15.62
C LEU A 164 -10.82 24.75 15.89
N SER A 165 -11.92 25.44 15.65
CA SER A 165 -13.20 24.77 15.51
C SER A 165 -13.22 24.09 14.15
N LEU A 166 -13.37 22.77 14.13
CA LEU A 166 -13.56 22.00 12.90
C LEU A 166 -14.97 22.30 12.39
N ASP A 167 -15.07 23.04 11.31
CA ASP A 167 -16.33 23.17 10.58
C ASP A 167 -16.47 21.96 9.66
N GLU A 168 -17.24 20.97 10.12
CA GLU A 168 -17.47 19.71 9.40
C GLU A 168 -18.15 19.94 8.05
N ASP A 169 -19.04 20.95 7.96
CA ASP A 169 -19.75 21.27 6.74
C ASP A 169 -18.79 21.83 5.68
N VAL A 170 -17.82 22.64 6.09
CA VAL A 170 -16.75 23.13 5.21
C VAL A 170 -15.85 22.00 4.75
N LEU A 171 -15.49 21.07 5.63
CA LEU A 171 -14.66 19.92 5.26
C LEU A 171 -15.36 19.00 4.26
N LEU A 172 -16.63 18.67 4.50
CA LEU A 172 -17.46 17.86 3.60
C LEU A 172 -17.70 18.58 2.27
N GLY A 173 -17.99 19.88 2.30
CA GLY A 173 -18.17 20.72 1.11
C GLY A 173 -16.91 20.80 0.25
N ASN A 174 -15.73 20.60 0.83
CA ASN A 174 -14.43 20.56 0.15
C ASN A 174 -13.97 19.14 -0.25
N GLY A 175 -14.86 18.14 -0.17
CA GLY A 175 -14.63 16.80 -0.67
C GLY A 175 -13.81 15.91 0.25
N ILE A 176 -13.69 16.24 1.53
CA ILE A 176 -13.19 15.35 2.56
C ILE A 176 -14.30 14.36 2.91
N GLN A 177 -13.97 13.08 3.02
CA GLN A 177 -14.97 12.07 3.33
C GLN A 177 -15.34 12.11 4.83
N ALA A 178 -16.61 11.85 5.15
CA ALA A 178 -17.06 11.81 6.53
C ALA A 178 -16.29 10.81 7.41
N SER A 179 -15.73 9.74 6.79
CA SER A 179 -14.85 8.78 7.44
C SER A 179 -13.54 9.37 7.96
N ASP A 180 -13.09 10.49 7.40
CA ASP A 180 -11.80 11.10 7.73
C ASP A 180 -11.93 12.20 8.80
N ILE A 181 -13.17 12.66 9.08
CA ILE A 181 -13.46 13.67 10.10
C ILE A 181 -12.96 13.28 11.51
N PRO A 182 -13.14 12.03 11.99
CA PRO A 182 -12.61 11.63 13.30
C PRO A 182 -11.09 11.77 13.42
N VAL A 183 -10.35 11.61 12.31
CA VAL A 183 -8.90 11.76 12.28
C VAL A 183 -8.52 13.22 12.44
N PHE A 184 -9.24 14.15 11.80
CA PHE A 184 -9.03 15.60 11.98
C PHE A 184 -9.36 16.03 13.41
N ARG A 185 -10.44 15.51 14.01
CA ARG A 185 -10.76 15.75 15.43
C ARG A 185 -9.64 15.26 16.35
N TYR A 186 -9.15 14.05 16.13
CA TYR A 186 -8.09 13.49 16.96
C TYR A 186 -6.81 14.32 16.93
N MET A 187 -6.48 14.93 15.78
CA MET A 187 -5.32 15.81 15.64
C MET A 187 -5.48 17.13 16.37
N LEU A 188 -6.72 17.66 16.51
CA LEU A 188 -6.98 18.93 17.18
C LEU A 188 -7.03 18.82 18.71
N TYR A 189 -7.32 17.63 19.25
CA TYR A 189 -7.52 17.42 20.69
C TYR A 189 -6.37 16.68 21.38
N ARG A 190 -5.26 16.41 20.69
CA ARG A 190 -4.05 15.86 21.26
C ARG A 190 -2.90 16.84 21.19
#